data_294c2523791bc6ca1bc446fc430c5904
#
_entry.id   294c2523791bc6ca1bc446fc430c5904
#
_cell.length_a   1.000
_cell.length_b   1.000
_cell.length_c   1.000
_cell.angle_alpha   90.00
_cell.angle_beta   90.00
_cell.angle_gamma   90.00
#
_symmetry.space_group_name_H-M   'P 1'
#
loop_
_entity.id
_entity.type
_entity.pdbx_description
1 polymer ?
#
loop_
_entity_poly.entity_id
_entity_poly.type
_entity_poly.pdbx_seq_one_letter_code
_entity_poly.pdbx_strand_id
1 'polypeptide(L)'
;AWGEPVSRHEEGHGACEFYGGDLAGIDAKLHYLQSLGVTALYLNPIFDSPSNHKYDTQDYYSVDPHLGTNAQFAELTRNLHQRGMKIILDAVVNHTSTDHPWFCPPLGAQSNPDSPWRSFYTFDQEGDYVSWKGIRSLPKLDFSSEQVQDAVYRADNAILRYWMRAPYQIDGWRFDVIHMLGERGSAMGNSGHVRAIRGAVKQENPDAYVLGEHFFEASQWLQGDQEDGAMNYYGFAHPIRAFLAGQDIAYHPIRISAEELDRWLKLARAHI
;
A
#
# COMPACT_ATOMS: atom_id res chain seq x y z
N ALA A 1 -13.64 2.01 24.06
CA ALA A 1 -13.06 1.01 24.97
C ALA A 1 -13.46 -0.40 24.52
N TRP A 2 -12.71 -1.43 24.91
CA TRP A 2 -13.07 -2.83 24.68
C TRP A 2 -14.46 -3.08 25.27
N GLY A 3 -15.41 -3.53 24.43
CA GLY A 3 -16.78 -3.82 24.85
C GLY A 3 -17.81 -2.74 24.53
N GLU A 4 -17.40 -1.60 24.00
CA GLU A 4 -18.37 -0.67 23.43
C GLU A 4 -18.90 -1.20 22.10
N PRO A 5 -20.22 -1.10 21.85
CA PRO A 5 -20.79 -1.56 20.60
C PRO A 5 -20.24 -0.71 19.44
N VAL A 6 -19.84 -1.37 18.37
CA VAL A 6 -19.49 -0.71 17.13
C VAL A 6 -20.77 -0.09 16.56
N SER A 7 -20.74 1.22 16.26
CA SER A 7 -21.86 1.86 15.59
C SER A 7 -22.06 1.24 14.21
N ARG A 8 -23.30 0.83 13.93
CA ARG A 8 -23.68 0.40 12.58
C ARG A 8 -24.11 1.63 11.81
N HIS A 9 -23.22 2.12 10.94
CA HIS A 9 -23.59 3.23 10.07
C HIS A 9 -24.24 2.73 8.80
N GLU A 10 -25.21 3.51 8.34
CA GLU A 10 -25.71 3.43 6.96
C GLU A 10 -24.56 3.72 5.99
N GLU A 11 -24.60 3.18 4.79
CA GLU A 11 -23.52 3.19 3.80
C GLU A 11 -22.79 4.56 3.69
N GLY A 12 -21.47 4.54 3.86
CA GLY A 12 -20.58 5.66 3.56
C GLY A 12 -19.96 6.40 4.77
N HIS A 13 -20.46 6.23 6.00
CA HIS A 13 -19.91 6.96 7.16
C HIS A 13 -18.82 6.20 7.94
N GLY A 14 -18.70 4.89 7.75
CA GLY A 14 -17.74 4.05 8.47
C GLY A 14 -16.27 4.38 8.24
N ALA A 15 -15.92 5.01 7.12
CA ALA A 15 -14.54 5.36 6.78
C ALA A 15 -13.96 6.48 7.65
N CYS A 16 -14.78 7.25 8.36
CA CYS A 16 -14.35 8.35 9.23
C CYS A 16 -14.39 7.99 10.72
N GLU A 17 -14.61 6.71 11.06
CA GLU A 17 -14.67 6.27 12.45
C GLU A 17 -13.40 5.54 12.88
N PHE A 18 -12.87 5.95 14.03
CA PHE A 18 -11.65 5.41 14.61
C PHE A 18 -11.98 4.72 15.95
N TYR A 19 -11.60 3.43 16.08
CA TYR A 19 -11.94 2.59 17.22
C TYR A 19 -10.76 2.36 18.18
N GLY A 20 -9.65 3.04 17.96
CA GLY A 20 -8.44 2.88 18.74
C GLY A 20 -7.49 1.83 18.15
N GLY A 21 -6.39 1.60 18.90
CA GLY A 21 -5.22 0.89 18.41
C GLY A 21 -4.24 1.87 17.79
N ASP A 22 -2.98 1.83 18.27
CA ASP A 22 -1.95 2.76 17.88
C ASP A 22 -0.56 2.12 17.91
N LEU A 23 0.46 2.86 17.49
CA LEU A 23 1.84 2.40 17.48
C LEU A 23 2.36 2.06 18.88
N ALA A 24 1.94 2.82 19.90
CA ALA A 24 2.31 2.55 21.29
C ALA A 24 1.70 1.22 21.79
N GLY A 25 0.46 0.92 21.38
CA GLY A 25 -0.19 -0.36 21.67
C GLY A 25 0.52 -1.54 21.02
N ILE A 26 1.04 -1.38 19.80
CA ILE A 26 1.87 -2.41 19.14
C ILE A 26 3.17 -2.60 19.94
N ASP A 27 3.87 -1.51 20.25
CA ASP A 27 5.13 -1.55 21.01
C ASP A 27 4.98 -2.28 22.35
N ALA A 28 3.91 -1.98 23.08
CA ALA A 28 3.58 -2.65 24.34
C ALA A 28 3.29 -4.15 24.21
N LYS A 29 3.03 -4.64 22.98
CA LYS A 29 2.71 -6.04 22.68
C LYS A 29 3.84 -6.80 21.97
N LEU A 30 5.00 -6.21 21.73
CA LEU A 30 6.11 -6.84 21.02
C LEU A 30 6.55 -8.16 21.66
N HIS A 31 6.60 -8.23 23.00
CA HIS A 31 6.92 -9.48 23.69
C HIS A 31 5.90 -10.59 23.38
N TYR A 32 4.62 -10.26 23.39
CA TYR A 32 3.55 -11.20 23.05
C TYR A 32 3.67 -11.68 21.60
N LEU A 33 3.86 -10.76 20.65
CA LEU A 33 4.04 -11.10 19.23
C LEU A 33 5.26 -11.99 19.02
N GLN A 34 6.38 -11.69 19.67
CA GLN A 34 7.57 -12.50 19.62
C GLN A 34 7.34 -13.92 20.20
N SER A 35 6.56 -14.04 21.30
CA SER A 35 6.22 -15.34 21.89
C SER A 35 5.34 -16.22 20.98
N LEU A 36 4.62 -15.60 20.04
CA LEU A 36 3.87 -16.30 18.98
C LEU A 36 4.75 -16.72 17.79
N GLY A 37 6.05 -16.38 17.81
CA GLY A 37 6.96 -16.67 16.70
C GLY A 37 6.91 -15.66 15.55
N VAL A 38 6.30 -14.47 15.77
CA VAL A 38 6.27 -13.40 14.76
C VAL A 38 7.68 -12.88 14.55
N THR A 39 8.14 -12.83 13.31
CA THR A 39 9.48 -12.36 12.93
C THR A 39 9.43 -11.05 12.13
N ALA A 40 8.27 -10.69 11.58
CA ALA A 40 8.06 -9.43 10.87
C ALA A 40 6.65 -8.91 11.09
N LEU A 41 6.51 -7.59 11.16
CA LEU A 41 5.22 -6.91 11.14
C LEU A 41 5.04 -6.25 9.77
N TYR A 42 3.90 -6.49 9.14
CA TYR A 42 3.40 -5.65 8.07
C TYR A 42 2.30 -4.75 8.64
N LEU A 43 2.44 -3.46 8.49
CA LEU A 43 1.42 -2.48 8.89
C LEU A 43 0.62 -2.04 7.66
N ASN A 44 -0.71 -2.09 7.78
CA ASN A 44 -1.58 -1.34 6.87
C ASN A 44 -1.16 0.13 6.85
N PRO A 45 -1.64 0.96 5.89
CA PRO A 45 -1.17 2.34 5.77
C PRO A 45 -1.23 3.10 7.10
N ILE A 46 -0.13 3.79 7.43
CA ILE A 46 0.00 4.57 8.68
C ILE A 46 0.14 6.07 8.43
N PHE A 47 0.22 6.50 7.16
CA PHE A 47 0.43 7.89 6.81
C PHE A 47 -0.83 8.73 7.03
N ASP A 48 -0.64 10.04 7.22
CA ASP A 48 -1.74 10.97 7.44
C ASP A 48 -2.76 10.91 6.30
N SER A 49 -4.05 10.77 6.69
CA SER A 49 -5.14 10.46 5.77
C SER A 49 -6.48 10.77 6.42
N PRO A 50 -7.48 11.27 5.66
CA PRO A 50 -8.79 11.60 6.20
C PRO A 50 -9.62 10.38 6.59
N SER A 51 -9.32 9.19 6.05
CA SER A 51 -10.07 7.96 6.35
C SER A 51 -9.39 7.07 7.38
N ASN A 52 -10.16 6.16 7.97
CA ASN A 52 -9.64 5.14 8.88
C ASN A 52 -8.87 4.02 8.17
N HIS A 53 -9.14 3.76 6.88
CA HIS A 53 -8.40 2.78 6.08
C HIS A 53 -7.07 3.31 5.55
N LYS A 54 -6.90 4.63 5.43
CA LYS A 54 -5.67 5.37 5.08
C LYS A 54 -5.08 5.09 3.68
N TYR A 55 -5.90 4.52 2.79
CA TYR A 55 -5.52 4.38 1.38
C TYR A 55 -5.74 5.67 0.56
N ASP A 56 -6.14 6.76 1.18
CA ASP A 56 -6.27 8.11 0.64
C ASP A 56 -5.27 9.05 1.31
N THR A 57 -3.98 8.79 1.11
CA THR A 57 -2.87 9.52 1.74
C THR A 57 -2.89 11.00 1.39
N GLN A 58 -2.77 11.86 2.40
CA GLN A 58 -2.63 13.32 2.25
C GLN A 58 -1.25 13.86 2.65
N ASP A 59 -0.47 13.12 3.44
CA ASP A 59 0.95 13.42 3.71
C ASP A 59 1.74 12.12 3.87
N TYR A 60 2.67 11.87 2.95
CA TYR A 60 3.53 10.69 2.95
C TYR A 60 4.67 10.73 3.97
N TYR A 61 4.92 11.88 4.60
CA TYR A 61 6.06 12.07 5.51
C TYR A 61 5.65 12.15 6.99
N SER A 62 4.35 12.05 7.26
CA SER A 62 3.79 12.10 8.60
C SER A 62 2.99 10.84 8.91
N VAL A 63 3.24 10.28 10.09
CA VAL A 63 2.34 9.28 10.68
C VAL A 63 1.03 9.97 11.05
N ASP A 64 -0.09 9.31 10.77
CA ASP A 64 -1.42 9.81 11.11
C ASP A 64 -1.56 10.01 12.63
N PRO A 65 -2.06 11.18 13.08
CA PRO A 65 -2.18 11.50 14.51
C PRO A 65 -3.01 10.50 15.32
N HIS A 66 -3.96 9.79 14.71
CA HIS A 66 -4.74 8.75 15.38
C HIS A 66 -3.90 7.51 15.72
N LEU A 67 -2.79 7.28 15.02
CA LEU A 67 -1.90 6.14 15.22
C LEU A 67 -0.67 6.50 16.06
N GLY A 68 -0.29 7.78 16.09
CA GLY A 68 0.87 8.24 16.84
C GLY A 68 1.67 9.32 16.12
N THR A 69 2.98 9.30 16.32
CA THR A 69 3.91 10.28 15.76
C THR A 69 5.08 9.60 15.05
N ASN A 70 5.78 10.36 14.18
CA ASN A 70 7.02 9.90 13.56
C ASN A 70 8.06 9.43 14.59
N ALA A 71 8.15 10.12 15.74
CA ALA A 71 9.08 9.75 16.81
C ALA A 71 8.70 8.39 17.44
N GLN A 72 7.42 8.16 17.70
CA GLN A 72 6.93 6.88 18.22
C GLN A 72 7.15 5.75 17.20
N PHE A 73 6.97 6.02 15.90
CA PHE A 73 7.26 5.03 14.86
C PHE A 73 8.75 4.66 14.80
N ALA A 74 9.64 5.67 14.88
CA ALA A 74 11.08 5.42 14.94
C ALA A 74 11.48 4.61 16.21
N GLU A 75 10.80 4.83 17.32
CA GLU A 75 10.98 4.05 18.54
C GLU A 75 10.51 2.60 18.37
N LEU A 76 9.32 2.40 17.83
CA LEU A 76 8.77 1.07 17.52
C LEU A 76 9.73 0.28 16.63
N THR A 77 10.23 0.88 15.54
CA THR A 77 11.16 0.22 14.61
C THR A 77 12.45 -0.20 15.32
N ARG A 78 13.03 0.69 16.12
CA ARG A 78 14.21 0.37 16.94
C ARG A 78 13.94 -0.79 17.89
N ASN A 79 12.79 -0.82 18.58
CA ASN A 79 12.40 -1.85 19.52
C ASN A 79 12.14 -3.20 18.82
N LEU A 80 11.63 -3.21 17.59
CA LEU A 80 11.49 -4.39 16.74
C LEU A 80 12.88 -4.97 16.38
N HIS A 81 13.78 -4.11 15.87
CA HIS A 81 15.12 -4.53 15.48
C HIS A 81 15.94 -5.09 16.65
N GLN A 82 15.82 -4.51 17.85
CA GLN A 82 16.46 -5.07 19.07
C GLN A 82 15.97 -6.48 19.40
N ARG A 83 14.81 -6.88 18.94
CA ARG A 83 14.23 -8.22 19.10
C ARG A 83 14.48 -9.14 17.90
N GLY A 84 15.22 -8.68 16.90
CA GLY A 84 15.43 -9.43 15.65
C GLY A 84 14.19 -9.50 14.77
N MET A 85 13.19 -8.65 15.03
CA MET A 85 11.96 -8.56 14.22
C MET A 85 12.11 -7.50 13.14
N LYS A 86 11.36 -7.66 12.04
CA LYS A 86 11.35 -6.79 10.88
C LYS A 86 10.05 -5.99 10.80
N ILE A 87 10.06 -4.90 10.02
CA ILE A 87 8.87 -4.08 9.76
C ILE A 87 8.75 -3.70 8.29
N ILE A 88 7.55 -3.88 7.75
CA ILE A 88 7.16 -3.54 6.37
C ILE A 88 6.02 -2.54 6.43
N LEU A 89 6.11 -1.47 5.67
CA LEU A 89 5.04 -0.49 5.50
C LEU A 89 4.29 -0.67 4.18
N ASP A 90 3.09 -0.11 4.13
CA ASP A 90 2.26 -0.04 2.93
C ASP A 90 2.60 1.22 2.11
N ALA A 91 3.00 1.04 0.86
CA ALA A 91 3.27 2.10 -0.09
C ALA A 91 2.04 2.33 -0.97
N VAL A 92 1.21 3.31 -0.60
CA VAL A 92 0.03 3.71 -1.38
C VAL A 92 0.45 4.78 -2.37
N VAL A 93 1.15 4.39 -3.44
CA VAL A 93 1.74 5.33 -4.41
C VAL A 93 1.08 5.28 -5.79
N ASN A 94 0.01 4.53 -5.98
CA ASN A 94 -0.77 4.54 -7.21
C ASN A 94 -1.66 5.80 -7.33
N HIS A 95 -2.10 6.37 -6.21
CA HIS A 95 -3.00 7.51 -6.12
C HIS A 95 -2.78 8.27 -4.82
N THR A 96 -3.35 9.47 -4.70
CA THR A 96 -3.37 10.27 -3.48
C THR A 96 -4.81 10.50 -3.02
N SER A 97 -4.98 11.11 -1.82
CA SER A 97 -6.23 11.77 -1.48
C SER A 97 -6.47 13.00 -2.36
N THR A 98 -7.74 13.39 -2.54
CA THR A 98 -8.09 14.73 -3.04
C THR A 98 -7.63 15.84 -2.09
N ASP A 99 -7.39 15.54 -0.83
CA ASP A 99 -6.90 16.50 0.18
C ASP A 99 -5.37 16.62 0.19
N HIS A 100 -4.66 15.80 -0.60
CA HIS A 100 -3.21 15.90 -0.72
C HIS A 100 -2.78 17.26 -1.29
N PRO A 101 -1.75 17.94 -0.76
CA PRO A 101 -1.30 19.25 -1.24
C PRO A 101 -0.97 19.31 -2.74
N TRP A 102 -0.56 18.19 -3.33
CA TRP A 102 -0.33 18.10 -4.78
C TRP A 102 -1.60 18.23 -5.60
N PHE A 103 -2.76 17.91 -5.03
CA PHE A 103 -4.02 17.85 -5.74
C PHE A 103 -5.02 18.94 -5.30
N CYS A 104 -5.13 19.21 -3.98
CA CYS A 104 -6.21 20.03 -3.43
C CYS A 104 -6.07 21.53 -3.78
N PRO A 105 -7.21 22.25 -4.01
CA PRO A 105 -7.23 23.69 -4.23
C PRO A 105 -6.69 24.46 -2.99
N PRO A 106 -6.22 25.73 -3.17
CA PRO A 106 -6.14 26.45 -4.44
C PRO A 106 -4.84 26.24 -5.23
N LEU A 107 -3.80 25.65 -4.63
CA LEU A 107 -2.47 25.54 -5.23
C LEU A 107 -2.26 24.22 -5.97
N GLY A 108 -2.98 23.17 -5.57
CA GLY A 108 -2.84 21.84 -6.15
C GLY A 108 -3.39 21.72 -7.57
N ALA A 109 -3.16 20.57 -8.16
CA ALA A 109 -3.41 20.30 -9.58
C ALA A 109 -4.88 20.37 -9.99
N GLN A 110 -5.82 20.14 -9.08
CA GLN A 110 -7.25 19.99 -9.41
C GLN A 110 -7.84 21.22 -10.09
N SER A 111 -7.61 22.40 -9.55
CA SER A 111 -8.23 23.65 -10.03
C SER A 111 -7.23 24.64 -10.62
N ASN A 112 -5.94 24.33 -10.59
CA ASN A 112 -4.88 25.21 -11.07
C ASN A 112 -4.11 24.55 -12.23
N PRO A 113 -4.38 24.92 -13.49
CA PRO A 113 -3.62 24.41 -14.65
C PRO A 113 -2.11 24.73 -14.61
N ASP A 114 -1.74 25.81 -13.93
CA ASP A 114 -0.34 26.24 -13.78
C ASP A 114 0.31 25.69 -12.50
N SER A 115 -0.34 24.80 -11.79
CA SER A 115 0.19 24.16 -10.61
C SER A 115 1.50 23.43 -10.92
N PRO A 116 2.53 23.55 -10.07
CA PRO A 116 3.77 22.75 -10.22
C PRO A 116 3.52 21.24 -10.15
N TRP A 117 2.35 20.82 -9.62
CA TRP A 117 1.94 19.43 -9.54
C TRP A 117 0.94 19.01 -10.63
N ARG A 118 0.68 19.88 -11.64
CA ARG A 118 -0.27 19.54 -12.71
C ARG A 118 0.13 18.25 -13.46
N SER A 119 1.43 18.05 -13.68
CA SER A 119 1.97 16.85 -14.33
C SER A 119 1.93 15.58 -13.48
N PHE A 120 1.55 15.69 -12.19
CA PHE A 120 1.41 14.52 -11.32
C PHE A 120 0.18 13.68 -11.63
N TYR A 121 -0.79 14.27 -12.34
CA TYR A 121 -2.08 13.64 -12.63
C TYR A 121 -2.42 13.79 -14.11
N THR A 122 -3.21 12.86 -14.61
CA THR A 122 -3.71 12.91 -15.98
C THR A 122 -5.08 13.59 -16.01
N PHE A 123 -5.22 14.63 -16.84
CA PHE A 123 -6.45 15.36 -17.06
C PHE A 123 -6.89 15.23 -18.51
N ASP A 124 -8.20 15.19 -18.76
CA ASP A 124 -8.78 15.28 -20.08
C ASP A 124 -8.96 16.75 -20.55
N GLN A 125 -9.58 16.93 -21.73
CA GLN A 125 -9.80 18.25 -22.32
C GLN A 125 -10.84 19.08 -21.57
N GLU A 126 -11.77 18.43 -20.89
CA GLU A 126 -12.81 19.03 -20.06
C GLU A 126 -12.28 19.39 -18.67
N GLY A 127 -11.06 19.01 -18.33
CA GLY A 127 -10.42 19.25 -17.04
C GLY A 127 -10.76 18.21 -15.98
N ASP A 128 -11.39 17.11 -16.37
CA ASP A 128 -11.63 15.97 -15.49
C ASP A 128 -10.36 15.11 -15.35
N TYR A 129 -10.23 14.40 -14.25
CA TYR A 129 -9.01 13.67 -13.92
C TYR A 129 -9.23 12.16 -13.82
N VAL A 130 -8.18 11.41 -14.15
CA VAL A 130 -8.17 9.97 -13.96
C VAL A 130 -8.08 9.66 -12.47
N SER A 131 -8.96 8.80 -11.99
CA SER A 131 -9.00 8.30 -10.62
C SER A 131 -8.93 6.77 -10.57
N TRP A 132 -8.51 6.21 -9.43
CA TRP A 132 -8.44 4.76 -9.26
C TRP A 132 -9.84 4.14 -9.36
N LYS A 133 -10.04 3.30 -10.38
CA LYS A 133 -11.34 2.63 -10.65
C LYS A 133 -12.56 3.58 -10.68
N GLY A 134 -12.35 4.84 -11.02
CA GLY A 134 -13.43 5.85 -11.04
C GLY A 134 -13.80 6.43 -9.67
N ILE A 135 -13.09 6.05 -8.60
CA ILE A 135 -13.30 6.59 -7.25
C ILE A 135 -12.71 7.99 -7.18
N ARG A 136 -13.60 9.01 -7.18
CA ARG A 136 -13.20 10.42 -7.30
C ARG A 136 -12.31 10.95 -6.18
N SER A 137 -12.39 10.36 -4.98
CA SER A 137 -11.51 10.73 -3.85
C SER A 137 -10.06 10.24 -4.00
N LEU A 138 -9.75 9.44 -5.05
CA LEU A 138 -8.46 8.80 -5.26
C LEU A 138 -7.86 9.16 -6.63
N PRO A 139 -7.42 10.43 -6.85
CA PRO A 139 -6.76 10.86 -8.08
C PRO A 139 -5.49 10.06 -8.31
N LYS A 140 -5.37 9.48 -9.52
CA LYS A 140 -4.29 8.56 -9.87
C LYS A 140 -3.03 9.32 -10.26
N LEU A 141 -1.88 8.94 -9.72
CA LEU A 141 -0.57 9.48 -10.10
C LEU A 141 -0.15 9.03 -11.50
N ASP A 142 0.47 9.92 -12.25
CA ASP A 142 0.98 9.68 -13.60
C ASP A 142 2.50 9.47 -13.58
N PHE A 143 2.92 8.25 -13.70
CA PHE A 143 4.34 7.88 -13.69
C PHE A 143 5.08 8.21 -15.00
N SER A 144 4.42 8.75 -16.03
CA SER A 144 5.13 9.40 -17.14
C SER A 144 5.81 10.70 -16.72
N SER A 145 5.36 11.32 -15.62
CA SER A 145 5.98 12.50 -15.03
C SER A 145 7.28 12.15 -14.30
N GLU A 146 8.39 12.74 -14.73
CA GLU A 146 9.66 12.60 -13.99
C GLU A 146 9.56 13.13 -12.57
N GLN A 147 8.76 14.18 -12.34
CA GLN A 147 8.54 14.75 -11.01
C GLN A 147 7.83 13.77 -10.08
N VAL A 148 6.87 12.96 -10.57
CA VAL A 148 6.27 11.87 -9.79
C VAL A 148 7.29 10.80 -9.46
N GLN A 149 8.11 10.40 -10.44
CA GLN A 149 9.19 9.43 -10.22
C GLN A 149 10.19 9.93 -9.18
N ASP A 150 10.57 11.22 -9.25
CA ASP A 150 11.45 11.85 -8.27
C ASP A 150 10.82 11.86 -6.88
N ALA A 151 9.55 12.27 -6.76
CA ALA A 151 8.85 12.31 -5.48
C ALA A 151 8.69 10.92 -4.85
N VAL A 152 8.45 9.89 -5.67
CA VAL A 152 8.16 8.54 -5.14
C VAL A 152 9.43 7.74 -4.87
N TYR A 153 10.41 7.68 -5.80
CA TYR A 153 11.53 6.74 -5.66
C TYR A 153 12.91 7.25 -6.13
N ARG A 154 13.01 8.27 -7.03
CA ARG A 154 14.31 8.62 -7.64
C ARG A 154 15.11 9.60 -6.79
N ALA A 155 14.47 10.69 -6.32
CA ALA A 155 15.17 11.73 -5.57
C ALA A 155 15.69 11.23 -4.22
N ASP A 156 16.66 11.91 -3.68
CA ASP A 156 17.29 11.54 -2.40
C ASP A 156 16.30 11.60 -1.23
N ASN A 157 15.34 12.51 -1.28
CA ASN A 157 14.26 12.66 -0.30
C ASN A 157 12.95 12.00 -0.74
N ALA A 158 12.97 11.10 -1.74
CA ALA A 158 11.80 10.39 -2.22
C ALA A 158 11.09 9.60 -1.10
N ILE A 159 9.77 9.49 -1.20
CA ILE A 159 8.91 8.81 -0.21
C ILE A 159 9.47 7.44 0.19
N LEU A 160 9.80 6.60 -0.79
CA LEU A 160 10.27 5.24 -0.51
C LEU A 160 11.64 5.21 0.18
N ARG A 161 12.51 6.17 -0.09
CA ARG A 161 13.84 6.27 0.53
C ARG A 161 13.78 6.86 1.94
N TYR A 162 12.91 7.84 2.16
CA TYR A 162 12.78 8.56 3.43
C TYR A 162 12.55 7.60 4.62
N TRP A 163 11.60 6.69 4.49
CA TRP A 163 11.26 5.74 5.56
C TRP A 163 12.27 4.60 5.74
N MET A 164 13.08 4.32 4.72
CA MET A 164 14.14 3.31 4.80
C MET A 164 15.41 3.82 5.46
N ARG A 165 15.55 5.13 5.65
CA ARG A 165 16.71 5.77 6.28
C ARG A 165 16.47 6.03 7.77
N ALA A 166 17.56 6.29 8.49
CA ALA A 166 17.47 6.72 9.89
C ALA A 166 16.59 7.97 10.01
N PRO A 167 15.76 8.07 11.05
CA PRO A 167 15.68 7.18 12.20
C PRO A 167 14.73 5.97 12.04
N TYR A 168 14.03 5.83 10.91
CA TYR A 168 12.96 4.85 10.72
C TYR A 168 13.48 3.46 10.34
N GLN A 169 14.31 3.37 9.29
CA GLN A 169 15.00 2.14 8.86
C GLN A 169 14.07 0.92 8.69
N ILE A 170 12.93 1.11 8.00
CA ILE A 170 12.04 -0.03 7.72
C ILE A 170 12.72 -1.08 6.85
N ASP A 171 12.25 -2.33 6.94
CA ASP A 171 12.87 -3.49 6.28
C ASP A 171 12.21 -3.84 4.93
N GLY A 172 11.24 -3.07 4.49
CA GLY A 172 10.61 -3.29 3.20
C GLY A 172 9.31 -2.53 2.99
N TRP A 173 8.76 -2.74 1.80
CA TRP A 173 7.52 -2.14 1.35
C TRP A 173 6.55 -3.18 0.79
N ARG A 174 5.28 -3.10 1.19
CA ARG A 174 4.17 -3.67 0.45
C ARG A 174 3.58 -2.59 -0.43
N PHE A 175 3.42 -2.87 -1.71
CA PHE A 175 2.89 -1.89 -2.66
C PHE A 175 1.41 -2.15 -2.94
N ASP A 176 0.59 -1.17 -2.60
CA ASP A 176 -0.84 -1.15 -2.90
C ASP A 176 -1.06 -1.12 -4.41
N VAL A 177 -1.88 -2.04 -4.91
CA VAL A 177 -2.28 -2.19 -6.33
C VAL A 177 -1.15 -1.92 -7.35
N ILE A 178 0.06 -2.39 -7.08
CA ILE A 178 1.25 -2.09 -7.88
C ILE A 178 1.07 -2.44 -9.38
N HIS A 179 0.26 -3.43 -9.69
CA HIS A 179 -0.09 -3.80 -11.06
C HIS A 179 -0.88 -2.73 -11.82
N MET A 180 -1.46 -1.76 -11.11
CA MET A 180 -2.19 -0.62 -11.68
C MET A 180 -1.36 0.65 -11.79
N LEU A 181 -0.18 0.69 -11.17
CA LEU A 181 0.77 1.78 -11.27
C LEU A 181 1.22 1.92 -12.73
N GLY A 182 1.35 3.16 -13.24
CA GLY A 182 1.80 3.37 -14.60
C GLY A 182 1.57 4.78 -15.12
N GLU A 183 1.57 4.90 -16.45
CA GLU A 183 1.61 6.17 -17.16
C GLU A 183 0.24 6.59 -17.67
N ARG A 184 -0.06 7.88 -17.68
CA ARG A 184 -1.26 8.49 -18.28
C ARG A 184 -2.56 7.80 -17.87
N GLY A 185 -2.68 7.50 -16.57
CA GLY A 185 -3.87 6.85 -16.01
C GLY A 185 -4.02 5.35 -16.32
N SER A 186 -3.10 4.76 -17.07
CA SER A 186 -3.07 3.32 -17.40
C SER A 186 -2.01 2.58 -16.59
N ALA A 187 -1.87 1.26 -16.82
CA ALA A 187 -0.77 0.45 -16.32
C ALA A 187 0.42 0.37 -17.29
N MET A 188 0.50 1.26 -18.28
CA MET A 188 1.63 1.32 -19.22
C MET A 188 2.93 1.64 -18.51
N GLY A 189 4.03 1.06 -18.96
CA GLY A 189 5.35 1.24 -18.35
C GLY A 189 5.54 0.55 -17.01
N ASN A 190 4.54 -0.16 -16.51
CA ASN A 190 4.50 -0.77 -15.18
C ASN A 190 5.80 -1.49 -14.82
N SER A 191 6.24 -2.47 -15.62
CA SER A 191 7.47 -3.23 -15.33
C SER A 191 8.72 -2.35 -15.26
N GLY A 192 8.80 -1.28 -16.06
CA GLY A 192 9.90 -0.31 -16.01
C GLY A 192 9.94 0.42 -14.66
N HIS A 193 8.78 0.91 -14.22
CA HIS A 193 8.66 1.60 -12.95
C HIS A 193 8.88 0.67 -11.76
N VAL A 194 8.35 -0.57 -11.78
CA VAL A 194 8.55 -1.55 -10.71
C VAL A 194 10.03 -1.93 -10.55
N ARG A 195 10.76 -2.13 -11.68
CA ARG A 195 12.22 -2.33 -11.64
C ARG A 195 12.96 -1.13 -11.03
N ALA A 196 12.58 0.08 -11.40
CA ALA A 196 13.20 1.29 -10.88
C ALA A 196 12.92 1.48 -9.38
N ILE A 197 11.69 1.21 -8.93
CA ILE A 197 11.29 1.17 -7.52
C ILE A 197 12.12 0.14 -6.76
N ARG A 198 12.21 -1.10 -7.25
CA ARG A 198 13.07 -2.13 -6.64
C ARG A 198 14.51 -1.64 -6.54
N GLY A 199 15.06 -1.07 -7.62
CA GLY A 199 16.41 -0.52 -7.61
C GLY A 199 16.62 0.52 -6.53
N ALA A 200 15.68 1.45 -6.37
CA ALA A 200 15.73 2.48 -5.33
C ALA A 200 15.67 1.90 -3.91
N VAL A 201 14.75 0.96 -3.67
CA VAL A 201 14.60 0.27 -2.38
C VAL A 201 15.85 -0.53 -2.02
N LYS A 202 16.37 -1.33 -2.96
CA LYS A 202 17.57 -2.16 -2.75
C LYS A 202 18.86 -1.34 -2.62
N GLN A 203 18.91 -0.13 -3.13
CA GLN A 203 20.03 0.80 -2.88
C GLN A 203 20.09 1.28 -1.43
N GLU A 204 18.93 1.48 -0.79
CA GLU A 204 18.88 1.87 0.63
C GLU A 204 19.18 0.67 1.55
N ASN A 205 18.62 -0.49 1.25
CA ASN A 205 18.84 -1.73 1.97
C ASN A 205 18.74 -2.93 1.00
N PRO A 206 19.86 -3.61 0.67
CA PRO A 206 19.86 -4.77 -0.22
C PRO A 206 18.94 -5.92 0.24
N ASP A 207 18.72 -6.04 1.55
CA ASP A 207 17.90 -7.08 2.16
C ASP A 207 16.42 -6.66 2.31
N ALA A 208 16.06 -5.43 1.93
CA ALA A 208 14.69 -4.96 2.04
C ALA A 208 13.73 -5.78 1.19
N TYR A 209 12.56 -6.09 1.72
CA TYR A 209 11.54 -6.89 1.03
C TYR A 209 10.61 -6.01 0.19
N VAL A 210 10.45 -6.37 -1.08
CA VAL A 210 9.54 -5.72 -2.03
C VAL A 210 8.37 -6.66 -2.28
N LEU A 211 7.21 -6.36 -1.67
CA LEU A 211 6.00 -7.17 -1.72
C LEU A 211 4.94 -6.49 -2.57
N GLY A 212 4.49 -7.14 -3.64
CA GLY A 212 3.42 -6.61 -4.49
C GLY A 212 2.02 -7.10 -4.11
N GLU A 213 1.02 -6.23 -4.26
CA GLU A 213 -0.37 -6.66 -4.24
C GLU A 213 -0.86 -6.95 -5.65
N HIS A 214 -1.19 -8.22 -5.92
CA HIS A 214 -1.79 -8.68 -7.18
C HIS A 214 -3.01 -9.54 -6.87
N PHE A 215 -4.16 -9.20 -7.48
CA PHE A 215 -5.40 -9.98 -7.31
C PHE A 215 -5.47 -11.22 -8.20
N PHE A 216 -4.41 -11.48 -8.98
CA PHE A 216 -4.30 -12.54 -9.97
C PHE A 216 -2.91 -13.17 -9.92
N GLU A 217 -2.60 -14.04 -10.85
CA GLU A 217 -1.32 -14.70 -10.99
C GLU A 217 -0.21 -13.65 -11.24
N ALA A 218 0.86 -13.67 -10.44
CA ALA A 218 1.87 -12.62 -10.37
C ALA A 218 3.26 -13.05 -10.85
N SER A 219 3.43 -14.22 -11.46
CA SER A 219 4.76 -14.75 -11.80
C SER A 219 5.58 -13.82 -12.69
N GLN A 220 4.94 -13.03 -13.56
CA GLN A 220 5.67 -12.05 -14.39
C GLN A 220 6.41 -10.96 -13.60
N TRP A 221 5.99 -10.65 -12.37
CA TRP A 221 6.67 -9.70 -11.47
C TRP A 221 7.71 -10.37 -10.56
N LEU A 222 7.68 -11.71 -10.44
CA LEU A 222 8.52 -12.50 -9.56
C LEU A 222 9.75 -13.12 -10.26
N GLN A 223 10.22 -12.51 -11.35
CA GLN A 223 11.36 -13.02 -12.12
C GLN A 223 12.73 -12.59 -11.56
N GLY A 224 12.76 -11.99 -10.34
CA GLY A 224 13.98 -11.60 -9.65
C GLY A 224 14.40 -10.13 -9.90
N ASP A 225 13.74 -9.43 -10.82
CA ASP A 225 14.09 -8.05 -11.19
C ASP A 225 13.02 -7.00 -10.81
N GLN A 226 11.86 -7.42 -10.28
CA GLN A 226 10.76 -6.52 -9.90
C GLN A 226 10.37 -6.67 -8.44
N GLU A 227 9.79 -7.78 -8.03
CA GLU A 227 9.31 -8.02 -6.67
C GLU A 227 10.01 -9.24 -6.06
N ASP A 228 10.11 -9.26 -4.72
CA ASP A 228 10.60 -10.42 -3.97
C ASP A 228 9.48 -11.40 -3.64
N GLY A 229 8.24 -10.93 -3.65
CA GLY A 229 7.05 -11.73 -3.41
C GLY A 229 5.77 -11.00 -3.75
N ALA A 230 4.68 -11.73 -3.83
CA ALA A 230 3.34 -11.21 -4.02
C ALA A 230 2.39 -11.70 -2.92
N MET A 231 1.40 -10.88 -2.56
CA MET A 231 0.31 -11.33 -1.70
C MET A 231 -0.42 -12.48 -2.38
N ASN A 232 -0.55 -13.62 -1.71
CA ASN A 232 -1.01 -14.87 -2.32
C ASN A 232 -2.55 -14.91 -2.48
N TYR A 233 -3.09 -13.98 -3.28
CA TYR A 233 -4.51 -13.99 -3.64
C TYR A 233 -4.85 -15.17 -4.54
N TYR A 234 -4.08 -15.35 -5.63
CA TYR A 234 -4.31 -16.38 -6.63
C TYR A 234 -4.18 -17.78 -6.07
N GLY A 235 -3.12 -18.07 -5.35
CA GLY A 235 -2.79 -19.41 -4.88
C GLY A 235 -3.45 -19.81 -3.57
N PHE A 236 -4.01 -18.84 -2.81
CA PHE A 236 -4.60 -19.14 -1.50
C PHE A 236 -5.93 -18.43 -1.26
N ALA A 237 -5.99 -17.11 -1.32
CA ALA A 237 -7.19 -16.38 -0.90
C ALA A 237 -8.41 -16.72 -1.77
N HIS A 238 -8.26 -16.71 -3.09
CA HIS A 238 -9.34 -17.05 -4.02
C HIS A 238 -9.87 -18.47 -3.83
N PRO A 239 -9.03 -19.54 -3.93
CA PRO A 239 -9.55 -20.91 -3.85
C PRO A 239 -10.10 -21.23 -2.47
N ILE A 240 -9.49 -20.78 -1.39
CA ILE A 240 -9.97 -21.03 -0.02
C ILE A 240 -11.32 -20.33 0.19
N ARG A 241 -11.45 -19.06 -0.24
CA ARG A 241 -12.70 -18.33 -0.10
C ARG A 241 -13.83 -18.92 -0.96
N ALA A 242 -13.52 -19.31 -2.20
CA ALA A 242 -14.47 -19.98 -3.09
C ALA A 242 -14.99 -21.29 -2.47
N PHE A 243 -14.11 -22.08 -1.86
CA PHE A 243 -14.46 -23.34 -1.21
C PHE A 243 -15.25 -23.15 0.08
N LEU A 244 -14.79 -22.29 1.00
CA LEU A 244 -15.39 -22.14 2.33
C LEU A 244 -16.60 -21.19 2.35
N ALA A 245 -16.54 -20.09 1.62
CA ALA A 245 -17.55 -19.03 1.66
C ALA A 245 -18.47 -19.02 0.43
N GLY A 246 -18.15 -19.77 -0.63
CA GLY A 246 -18.92 -19.77 -1.87
C GLY A 246 -18.87 -18.45 -2.62
N GLN A 247 -17.79 -17.68 -2.47
CA GLN A 247 -17.60 -16.37 -3.06
C GLN A 247 -16.12 -16.17 -3.44
N ASP A 248 -15.86 -15.38 -4.48
CA ASP A 248 -14.51 -14.86 -4.76
C ASP A 248 -14.14 -13.67 -3.84
N ILE A 249 -12.96 -13.09 -4.02
CA ILE A 249 -12.53 -11.94 -3.23
C ILE A 249 -13.30 -10.65 -3.57
N ALA A 250 -13.97 -10.58 -4.72
CA ALA A 250 -14.86 -9.50 -5.11
C ALA A 250 -16.31 -9.73 -4.70
N TYR A 251 -16.57 -10.77 -3.87
CA TYR A 251 -17.89 -11.19 -3.38
C TYR A 251 -18.82 -11.75 -4.46
N HIS A 252 -18.33 -12.08 -5.65
CA HIS A 252 -19.13 -12.76 -6.65
C HIS A 252 -19.36 -14.22 -6.24
N PRO A 253 -20.57 -14.77 -6.42
CA PRO A 253 -20.84 -16.15 -6.10
C PRO A 253 -20.01 -17.11 -6.94
N ILE A 254 -19.23 -17.94 -6.28
CA ILE A 254 -18.46 -19.03 -6.89
C ILE A 254 -18.34 -20.18 -5.88
N ARG A 255 -18.61 -21.39 -6.31
CA ARG A 255 -18.44 -22.58 -5.47
C ARG A 255 -17.58 -23.59 -6.19
N ILE A 256 -16.62 -24.13 -5.49
CA ILE A 256 -15.74 -25.17 -5.99
C ILE A 256 -15.79 -26.40 -5.10
N SER A 257 -15.58 -27.57 -5.68
CA SER A 257 -15.45 -28.83 -4.95
C SER A 257 -14.08 -28.94 -4.26
N ALA A 258 -13.92 -29.90 -3.35
CA ALA A 258 -12.63 -30.21 -2.75
C ALA A 258 -11.57 -30.64 -3.77
N GLU A 259 -11.99 -31.34 -4.84
CA GLU A 259 -11.11 -31.76 -5.93
C GLU A 259 -10.64 -30.55 -6.75
N GLU A 260 -11.51 -29.58 -7.00
CA GLU A 260 -11.15 -28.33 -7.69
C GLU A 260 -10.23 -27.48 -6.82
N LEU A 261 -10.48 -27.41 -5.52
CA LEU A 261 -9.58 -26.74 -4.56
C LEU A 261 -8.17 -27.37 -4.60
N ASP A 262 -8.06 -28.70 -4.47
CA ASP A 262 -6.79 -29.41 -4.52
C ASP A 262 -6.04 -29.16 -5.86
N ARG A 263 -6.76 -29.20 -6.97
CA ARG A 263 -6.21 -28.91 -8.29
C ARG A 263 -5.69 -27.48 -8.37
N TRP A 264 -6.45 -26.48 -7.88
CA TRP A 264 -6.04 -25.08 -7.90
C TRP A 264 -4.80 -24.86 -7.04
N LEU A 265 -4.76 -25.39 -5.82
CA LEU A 265 -3.59 -25.28 -4.93
C LEU A 265 -2.33 -25.94 -5.53
N LYS A 266 -2.48 -27.07 -6.24
CA LYS A 266 -1.39 -27.71 -6.94
C LYS A 266 -0.86 -26.89 -8.13
N LEU A 267 -1.77 -26.30 -8.90
CA LEU A 267 -1.38 -25.40 -10.01
C LEU A 267 -0.68 -24.16 -9.49
N ALA A 268 -1.19 -23.54 -8.44
CA ALA A 268 -0.56 -22.35 -7.84
C ALA A 268 0.87 -22.63 -7.36
N ARG A 269 1.14 -23.81 -6.79
CA ARG A 269 2.50 -24.22 -6.37
C ARG A 269 3.47 -24.39 -7.54
N ALA A 270 2.98 -24.66 -8.75
CA ALA A 270 3.84 -24.82 -9.91
C ALA A 270 4.34 -23.47 -10.47
N HIS A 271 3.78 -22.36 -10.00
CA HIS A 271 4.14 -20.99 -10.40
C HIS A 271 5.00 -20.24 -9.34
N ILE A 272 5.37 -20.91 -8.23
CA ILE A 272 6.20 -20.34 -7.17
C ILE A 272 7.64 -20.82 -7.29
#